data_f98452139ca0fe6fab13e297991df149
#
_entry.id   f98452139ca0fe6fab13e297991df149
#
_cell.length_a   1.000
_cell.length_b   1.000
_cell.length_c   1.000
_cell.angle_alpha   90.00
_cell.angle_beta   90.00
_cell.angle_gamma   90.00
#
_symmetry.space_group_name_H-M   'P 1'
#
loop_
_entity.id
_entity.type
_entity.pdbx_description
1 polymer ?
#
loop_
_entity_poly.entity_id
_entity_poly.type
_entity_poly.pdbx_seq_one_letter_code
_entity_poly.pdbx_strand_id
1 'polypeptide(L)'
;MWSKSISSVLWQTPSRRSNSLKNISLRLSNCDKQSAQRKISLEQFRSFSCGNQSLKMRFIQFQRKNDQSTRLGVISNDGSIVTDLSESYPTDMKSFIQSNVSLNDVQQKVNSGTKLQLSDVKLLAPINNPEKIICIGLNYKGHCEEQNKTPPTEPMFFTKFASCIVGPSDDIIAHKITDQIDWEVELAVVIGKEAKHVARESAMDYVFGYCVAQDISARDWQKVKNGGQFTIGKGMDTFCPLGPAIVHKCLVADPHNLTIKCSVDGVSKQSGSTSELIFRIDDMISRLSQSITLKPGDVLLTGTPAGVGMHRSPPEFLRVGNVVESEIQNLGKITNKVVADN
;
A
#
# COMPACT_ATOMS: atom_id res chain seq x y z
N MET A 1 33.27 6.36 -43.32
CA MET A 1 33.83 7.72 -43.49
C MET A 1 32.89 8.70 -42.79
N TRP A 2 33.30 9.16 -41.65
CA TRP A 2 33.16 10.50 -41.03
C TRP A 2 33.66 10.40 -39.61
N SER A 3 34.91 10.78 -39.45
CA SER A 3 35.58 11.04 -38.17
C SER A 3 35.59 12.53 -37.89
N LYS A 4 35.58 12.92 -36.66
CA LYS A 4 36.10 14.14 -35.99
C LYS A 4 35.08 14.63 -34.96
N SER A 5 35.44 15.14 -33.81
CA SER A 5 36.68 15.29 -33.04
C SER A 5 36.29 15.79 -31.67
N ILE A 6 36.98 15.34 -30.64
CA ILE A 6 36.81 15.72 -29.21
C ILE A 6 37.41 17.12 -29.03
N SER A 7 36.68 18.06 -28.46
CA SER A 7 37.22 19.31 -27.91
C SER A 7 37.08 19.31 -26.40
N SER A 8 38.23 19.34 -25.76
CA SER A 8 38.47 19.49 -24.33
C SER A 8 38.16 20.92 -23.87
N VAL A 9 37.30 21.11 -22.88
CA VAL A 9 37.14 22.39 -22.17
C VAL A 9 37.74 22.28 -20.78
N LEU A 10 38.84 23.00 -20.57
CA LEU A 10 39.56 23.21 -19.32
C LEU A 10 38.72 24.13 -18.42
N TRP A 11 38.46 23.71 -17.19
CA TRP A 11 37.93 24.57 -16.12
C TRP A 11 39.10 25.20 -15.36
N GLN A 12 39.17 26.53 -15.38
CA GLN A 12 40.01 27.34 -14.54
C GLN A 12 39.38 27.59 -13.19
N THR A 13 40.15 27.38 -12.12
CA THR A 13 39.79 27.74 -10.74
C THR A 13 40.10 29.20 -10.46
N PRO A 14 39.26 29.96 -9.78
CA PRO A 14 39.65 31.24 -9.20
C PRO A 14 40.06 31.09 -7.71
N SER A 15 41.10 31.81 -7.37
CA SER A 15 41.77 31.91 -6.08
C SER A 15 40.98 32.50 -4.96
N ARG A 16 41.30 32.09 -3.73
CA ARG A 16 40.84 32.60 -2.43
C ARG A 16 41.07 34.12 -2.27
N ARG A 17 40.07 34.77 -1.69
CA ARG A 17 40.29 35.92 -0.78
C ARG A 17 39.34 35.83 0.44
N SER A 18 39.97 36.00 1.58
CA SER A 18 39.42 36.06 2.93
C SER A 18 38.60 37.31 3.21
N ASN A 19 37.49 37.17 3.92
CA ASN A 19 36.84 38.16 4.84
C ASN A 19 35.51 37.51 5.28
N SER A 20 35.16 37.47 6.49
CA SER A 20 35.23 38.08 7.74
C SER A 20 34.28 37.39 8.73
N LEU A 21 34.72 37.16 9.92
CA LEU A 21 34.12 36.46 11.06
C LEU A 21 32.90 37.17 11.72
N LYS A 22 32.02 37.84 11.00
CA LYS A 22 30.89 38.54 11.61
C LYS A 22 29.48 38.01 11.33
N ASN A 23 29.32 36.90 10.57
CA ASN A 23 28.00 36.36 10.22
C ASN A 23 27.69 34.97 10.85
N ILE A 24 28.45 34.53 11.84
CA ILE A 24 28.22 33.21 12.49
C ILE A 24 27.23 33.31 13.66
N SER A 25 27.11 34.49 14.31
CA SER A 25 26.23 34.66 15.48
C SER A 25 24.72 34.67 15.17
N LEU A 26 24.33 35.09 13.97
CA LEU A 26 22.90 35.17 13.57
C LEU A 26 22.32 33.88 12.98
N ARG A 27 23.17 32.92 12.60
CA ARG A 27 22.69 31.60 12.10
C ARG A 27 22.43 30.57 13.21
N LEU A 28 23.06 30.70 14.37
CA LEU A 28 22.84 29.81 15.52
C LEU A 28 21.51 30.06 16.24
N SER A 29 20.99 31.31 16.23
CA SER A 29 19.69 31.63 16.84
C SER A 29 18.47 31.10 16.06
N ASN A 30 18.61 30.85 14.75
CA ASN A 30 17.53 30.27 13.92
C ASN A 30 17.54 28.76 13.91
N CYS A 31 18.67 28.13 14.17
CA CYS A 31 18.77 26.66 14.27
C CYS A 31 18.09 26.15 15.56
N ASP A 32 18.24 26.89 16.66
CA ASP A 32 17.61 26.53 17.95
C ASP A 32 16.09 26.73 17.96
N LYS A 33 15.57 27.72 17.22
CA LYS A 33 14.12 27.90 17.08
C LYS A 33 13.47 26.85 16.23
N GLN A 34 14.13 26.36 15.18
CA GLN A 34 13.62 25.25 14.37
C GLN A 34 13.73 23.90 15.10
N SER A 35 14.74 23.69 15.93
CA SER A 35 14.87 22.49 16.76
C SER A 35 13.86 22.48 17.91
N ALA A 36 13.53 23.65 18.49
CA ALA A 36 12.48 23.81 19.49
C ALA A 36 11.08 23.59 18.88
N GLN A 37 10.79 24.13 17.69
CA GLN A 37 9.55 23.83 16.98
C GLN A 37 9.43 22.38 16.54
N ARG A 38 10.53 21.72 16.12
CA ARG A 38 10.55 20.27 15.86
C ARG A 38 10.34 19.45 17.14
N LYS A 39 10.89 19.88 18.29
CA LYS A 39 10.64 19.21 19.59
C LYS A 39 9.18 19.32 20.02
N ILE A 40 8.56 20.49 19.88
CA ILE A 40 7.13 20.69 20.20
C ILE A 40 6.23 19.83 19.31
N SER A 41 6.53 19.72 18.00
CA SER A 41 5.79 18.83 17.10
C SER A 41 6.00 17.34 17.42
N LEU A 42 7.18 16.93 17.84
CA LEU A 42 7.49 15.56 18.25
C LEU A 42 6.88 15.21 19.62
N GLU A 43 6.75 16.15 20.54
CA GLU A 43 6.07 15.95 21.81
C GLU A 43 4.55 15.88 21.65
N GLN A 44 3.95 16.62 20.73
CA GLN A 44 2.55 16.45 20.37
C GLN A 44 2.25 15.06 19.75
N PHE A 45 3.22 14.48 19.03
CA PHE A 45 3.10 13.11 18.52
C PHE A 45 3.44 12.03 19.57
N ARG A 46 4.24 12.34 20.59
CA ARG A 46 4.55 11.43 21.69
C ARG A 46 3.44 11.35 22.77
N SER A 47 2.53 12.31 22.83
CA SER A 47 1.40 12.31 23.76
C SER A 47 0.23 11.41 23.32
N PHE A 48 0.32 10.72 22.17
CA PHE A 48 -0.54 9.60 21.82
C PHE A 48 -0.10 8.28 22.49
N SER A 49 0.47 8.37 23.69
CA SER A 49 0.63 7.21 24.53
C SER A 49 -0.75 6.74 24.98
N CYS A 50 -1.10 5.59 24.51
CA CYS A 50 -2.19 4.69 24.86
C CYS A 50 -2.65 4.84 26.32
N GLY A 51 -3.52 5.80 26.60
CA GLY A 51 -4.42 5.73 27.73
C GLY A 51 -5.51 4.71 27.40
N ASN A 52 -5.66 3.70 28.17
CA ASN A 52 -6.57 2.55 28.30
C ASN A 52 -7.91 2.49 27.49
N GLN A 53 -8.03 3.13 26.32
CA GLN A 53 -9.09 2.89 25.35
C GLN A 53 -8.46 2.35 24.07
N SER A 54 -8.73 1.09 23.78
CA SER A 54 -8.35 0.44 22.52
C SER A 54 -8.92 1.25 21.36
N LEU A 55 -8.08 2.06 20.70
CA LEU A 55 -8.43 2.80 19.50
C LEU A 55 -8.99 1.82 18.45
N LYS A 56 -10.17 2.14 17.89
CA LYS A 56 -10.82 1.32 16.86
C LYS A 56 -10.68 2.07 15.54
N MET A 57 -9.58 1.86 14.83
CA MET A 57 -9.25 2.59 13.61
C MET A 57 -9.00 1.62 12.45
N ARG A 58 -9.97 0.70 12.23
CA ARG A 58 -10.04 -0.21 11.10
C ARG A 58 -11.13 0.29 10.16
N PHE A 59 -10.76 1.13 9.21
CA PHE A 59 -11.67 1.81 8.31
C PHE A 59 -12.13 0.90 7.18
N ILE A 60 -13.44 0.92 6.90
CA ILE A 60 -14.07 0.11 5.87
C ILE A 60 -14.97 0.98 4.98
N GLN A 61 -15.18 0.54 3.75
CA GLN A 61 -16.35 0.90 2.97
C GLN A 61 -17.29 -0.31 2.94
N PHE A 62 -18.58 -0.05 3.00
CA PHE A 62 -19.59 -1.10 3.03
C PHE A 62 -20.91 -0.65 2.41
N GLN A 63 -21.78 -1.62 2.13
CA GLN A 63 -23.18 -1.45 1.77
C GLN A 63 -24.04 -2.17 2.80
N ARG A 64 -25.23 -1.63 3.11
CA ARG A 64 -26.24 -2.37 3.87
C ARG A 64 -26.97 -3.33 2.93
N LYS A 65 -27.48 -4.45 3.44
CA LYS A 65 -28.19 -5.43 2.61
C LYS A 65 -29.32 -4.85 1.78
N ASN A 66 -30.00 -3.83 2.29
CA ASN A 66 -31.16 -3.21 1.65
C ASN A 66 -30.83 -1.83 1.03
N ASP A 67 -29.55 -1.43 0.98
CA ASP A 67 -29.12 -0.13 0.46
C ASP A 67 -27.76 -0.29 -0.23
N GLN A 68 -27.75 -0.10 -1.54
CA GLN A 68 -26.54 -0.24 -2.37
C GLN A 68 -25.64 1.00 -2.32
N SER A 69 -25.99 2.01 -1.53
CA SER A 69 -25.12 3.18 -1.36
C SER A 69 -23.83 2.80 -0.63
N THR A 70 -22.70 3.34 -1.11
CA THR A 70 -21.43 3.20 -0.42
C THR A 70 -21.45 4.00 0.87
N ARG A 71 -21.03 3.37 1.95
CA ARG A 71 -20.97 3.95 3.29
C ARG A 71 -19.56 3.80 3.87
N LEU A 72 -19.16 4.77 4.69
CA LEU A 72 -17.93 4.75 5.46
C LEU A 72 -18.21 4.21 6.86
N GLY A 73 -17.32 3.38 7.38
CA GLY A 73 -17.43 2.88 8.75
C GLY A 73 -16.10 2.46 9.36
N VAL A 74 -16.18 2.03 10.59
CA VAL A 74 -15.09 1.38 11.33
C VAL A 74 -15.59 0.02 11.82
N ILE A 75 -14.79 -1.02 11.60
CA ILE A 75 -15.06 -2.36 12.09
C ILE A 75 -14.32 -2.59 13.41
N SER A 76 -14.96 -3.29 14.35
CA SER A 76 -14.37 -3.68 15.64
C SER A 76 -13.17 -4.62 15.45
N ASN A 77 -12.30 -4.72 16.48
CA ASN A 77 -11.08 -5.55 16.39
C ASN A 77 -11.38 -7.05 16.21
N ASP A 78 -12.50 -7.52 16.75
CA ASP A 78 -12.99 -8.89 16.56
C ASP A 78 -13.75 -9.11 15.25
N GLY A 79 -13.95 -8.03 14.46
CA GLY A 79 -14.61 -8.08 13.17
C GLY A 79 -16.13 -8.22 13.23
N SER A 80 -16.76 -8.20 14.41
CA SER A 80 -18.19 -8.50 14.56
C SER A 80 -19.13 -7.30 14.36
N ILE A 81 -18.69 -6.09 14.74
CA ILE A 81 -19.48 -4.87 14.77
C ILE A 81 -18.93 -3.83 13.81
N VAL A 82 -19.79 -3.27 13.00
CA VAL A 82 -19.52 -2.13 12.13
C VAL A 82 -20.16 -0.88 12.77
N THR A 83 -19.38 0.18 12.94
CA THR A 83 -19.91 1.50 13.28
C THR A 83 -20.01 2.33 12.02
N ASP A 84 -21.22 2.76 11.68
CA ASP A 84 -21.46 3.63 10.53
C ASP A 84 -21.06 5.07 10.85
N LEU A 85 -20.23 5.65 9.98
CA LEU A 85 -19.71 7.01 10.11
C LEU A 85 -20.25 7.96 9.03
N SER A 86 -21.10 7.48 8.13
CA SER A 86 -21.53 8.19 6.91
C SER A 86 -22.37 9.42 7.16
N GLU A 87 -22.97 9.56 8.36
CA GLU A 87 -23.70 10.77 8.74
C GLU A 87 -22.78 11.92 9.14
N SER A 88 -21.52 11.61 9.50
CA SER A 88 -20.57 12.59 10.02
C SER A 88 -19.43 12.90 9.06
N TYR A 89 -19.16 12.01 8.10
CA TYR A 89 -18.01 12.10 7.21
C TYR A 89 -18.37 11.71 5.77
N PRO A 90 -17.53 12.08 4.78
CA PRO A 90 -17.66 11.59 3.41
C PRO A 90 -17.77 10.06 3.37
N THR A 91 -18.65 9.54 2.52
CA THR A 91 -18.94 8.11 2.42
C THR A 91 -17.88 7.33 1.67
N ASP A 92 -17.07 8.00 0.84
CA ASP A 92 -15.92 7.38 0.19
C ASP A 92 -14.62 7.63 0.96
N MET A 93 -13.76 6.61 0.99
CA MET A 93 -12.52 6.59 1.76
C MET A 93 -11.53 7.66 1.31
N LYS A 94 -11.41 7.91 0.01
CA LYS A 94 -10.47 8.91 -0.52
C LYS A 94 -10.81 10.31 -0.02
N SER A 95 -12.07 10.72 -0.15
CA SER A 95 -12.56 12.01 0.37
C SER A 95 -12.44 12.10 1.89
N PHE A 96 -12.68 10.99 2.59
CA PHE A 96 -12.46 10.93 4.04
C PHE A 96 -10.99 11.18 4.41
N ILE A 97 -10.05 10.51 3.76
CA ILE A 97 -8.61 10.73 3.98
C ILE A 97 -8.23 12.18 3.67
N GLN A 98 -8.72 12.74 2.56
CA GLN A 98 -8.47 14.12 2.13
C GLN A 98 -9.02 15.17 3.10
N SER A 99 -10.09 14.86 3.84
CA SER A 99 -10.68 15.77 4.82
C SER A 99 -9.82 15.99 6.05
N ASN A 100 -8.75 15.20 6.23
CA ASN A 100 -7.76 15.31 7.31
C ASN A 100 -8.42 15.39 8.71
N VAL A 101 -9.45 14.59 8.95
CA VAL A 101 -10.20 14.57 10.20
C VAL A 101 -9.33 14.07 11.35
N SER A 102 -9.51 14.65 12.53
CA SER A 102 -8.83 14.21 13.75
C SER A 102 -9.27 12.79 14.15
N LEU A 103 -8.31 11.92 14.46
CA LEU A 103 -8.61 10.56 14.96
C LEU A 103 -9.38 10.57 16.28
N ASN A 104 -9.20 11.61 17.10
CA ASN A 104 -9.98 11.76 18.34
C ASN A 104 -11.47 12.00 18.04
N ASP A 105 -11.76 12.84 17.03
CA ASP A 105 -13.16 13.09 16.63
C ASP A 105 -13.77 11.81 16.04
N VAL A 106 -13.00 11.08 15.22
CA VAL A 106 -13.43 9.77 14.70
C VAL A 106 -13.72 8.81 15.85
N GLN A 107 -12.85 8.73 16.87
CA GLN A 107 -13.06 7.84 18.01
C GLN A 107 -14.31 8.19 18.81
N GLN A 108 -14.63 9.47 18.99
CA GLN A 108 -15.87 9.91 19.61
C GLN A 108 -17.08 9.44 18.80
N LYS A 109 -17.04 9.61 17.47
CA LYS A 109 -18.10 9.11 16.57
C LYS A 109 -18.21 7.59 16.57
N VAL A 110 -17.08 6.87 16.62
CA VAL A 110 -17.07 5.41 16.77
C VAL A 110 -17.77 4.99 18.07
N ASN A 111 -17.60 5.72 19.16
CA ASN A 111 -18.23 5.38 20.44
C ASN A 111 -19.77 5.63 20.41
N SER A 112 -20.24 6.72 19.79
CA SER A 112 -21.63 7.17 19.78
C SER A 112 -22.42 6.77 18.54
N GLY A 113 -21.75 6.36 17.45
CA GLY A 113 -22.39 6.09 16.14
C GLY A 113 -23.23 4.81 16.12
N THR A 114 -24.06 4.70 15.07
CA THR A 114 -24.93 3.54 14.81
C THR A 114 -24.11 2.27 14.64
N LYS A 115 -24.47 1.22 15.40
CA LYS A 115 -23.82 -0.10 15.34
C LYS A 115 -24.63 -1.05 14.47
N LEU A 116 -23.94 -1.78 13.60
CA LEU A 116 -24.49 -2.81 12.73
C LEU A 116 -23.73 -4.11 12.98
N GLN A 117 -24.38 -5.25 12.82
CA GLN A 117 -23.69 -6.54 12.77
C GLN A 117 -22.95 -6.67 11.43
N LEU A 118 -21.79 -7.30 11.42
CA LEU A 118 -21.10 -7.59 10.14
C LEU A 118 -21.98 -8.38 9.18
N SER A 119 -22.82 -9.29 9.71
CA SER A 119 -23.77 -10.06 8.90
C SER A 119 -24.81 -9.23 8.13
N ASP A 120 -25.03 -7.96 8.51
CA ASP A 120 -26.05 -7.07 7.93
C ASP A 120 -25.49 -6.15 6.84
N VAL A 121 -24.18 -6.25 6.59
CA VAL A 121 -23.48 -5.44 5.61
C VAL A 121 -22.69 -6.29 4.63
N LYS A 122 -22.43 -5.75 3.44
CA LYS A 122 -21.43 -6.24 2.49
C LYS A 122 -20.21 -5.32 2.57
N LEU A 123 -19.05 -5.87 2.92
CA LEU A 123 -17.78 -5.13 2.83
C LEU A 123 -17.43 -4.90 1.36
N LEU A 124 -17.04 -3.69 1.03
CA LEU A 124 -16.48 -3.30 -0.25
C LEU A 124 -14.95 -3.21 -0.14
N ALA A 125 -14.28 -3.02 -1.28
CA ALA A 125 -12.89 -2.60 -1.24
C ALA A 125 -12.77 -1.36 -0.34
N PRO A 126 -11.85 -1.35 0.63
CA PRO A 126 -11.80 -0.28 1.63
C PRO A 126 -11.38 1.07 1.05
N ILE A 127 -10.86 1.06 -0.17
CA ILE A 127 -10.64 2.26 -0.98
C ILE A 127 -10.94 1.96 -2.45
N ASN A 128 -11.64 2.86 -3.13
CA ASN A 128 -11.96 2.82 -4.54
C ASN A 128 -11.37 4.04 -5.25
N ASN A 129 -11.09 3.89 -6.54
CA ASN A 129 -10.64 4.97 -7.41
C ASN A 129 -9.44 5.78 -6.85
N PRO A 130 -8.36 5.12 -6.36
CA PRO A 130 -7.12 5.82 -6.13
C PRO A 130 -6.66 6.48 -7.44
N GLU A 131 -5.93 7.59 -7.36
CA GLU A 131 -5.36 8.19 -8.56
C GLU A 131 -4.28 7.27 -9.15
N LYS A 132 -3.53 6.58 -8.25
CA LYS A 132 -2.48 5.64 -8.63
C LYS A 132 -2.51 4.39 -7.75
N ILE A 133 -2.30 3.24 -8.40
CA ILE A 133 -1.86 2.01 -7.74
C ILE A 133 -0.45 1.74 -8.25
N ILE A 134 0.54 1.91 -7.39
CA ILE A 134 1.95 1.69 -7.73
C ILE A 134 2.42 0.43 -7.02
N CYS A 135 3.02 -0.48 -7.77
CA CYS A 135 3.47 -1.77 -7.29
C CYS A 135 5.00 -1.87 -7.45
N ILE A 136 5.62 -2.73 -6.67
CA ILE A 136 7.05 -3.00 -6.77
C ILE A 136 7.31 -4.47 -7.02
N GLY A 137 8.03 -4.79 -8.09
CA GLY A 137 8.45 -6.13 -8.43
C GLY A 137 9.76 -6.53 -7.74
N LEU A 138 9.92 -7.84 -7.47
CA LEU A 138 11.13 -8.43 -6.90
C LEU A 138 11.59 -7.79 -5.58
N ASN A 139 10.65 -7.51 -4.68
CA ASN A 139 10.93 -6.80 -3.44
C ASN A 139 11.09 -7.70 -2.20
N TYR A 140 11.06 -9.02 -2.35
CA TYR A 140 11.35 -9.98 -1.28
C TYR A 140 12.56 -10.82 -1.64
N LYS A 141 13.48 -11.03 -0.67
CA LYS A 141 14.69 -11.82 -0.89
C LYS A 141 14.38 -13.23 -1.36
N GLY A 142 13.48 -13.95 -0.67
CA GLY A 142 13.06 -15.29 -1.05
C GLY A 142 12.39 -15.34 -2.43
N HIS A 143 11.68 -14.27 -2.85
CA HIS A 143 11.10 -14.19 -4.20
C HIS A 143 12.17 -13.98 -5.30
N CYS A 144 13.28 -13.34 -4.98
CA CYS A 144 14.44 -13.28 -5.89
C CYS A 144 15.12 -14.66 -5.99
N GLU A 145 15.29 -15.34 -4.85
CA GLU A 145 15.93 -16.66 -4.78
C GLU A 145 15.16 -17.72 -5.57
N GLU A 146 13.80 -17.79 -5.45
CA GLU A 146 13.00 -18.76 -6.23
C GLU A 146 13.08 -18.53 -7.74
N GLN A 147 13.45 -17.31 -8.17
CA GLN A 147 13.67 -16.96 -9.57
C GLN A 147 15.13 -17.08 -10.01
N ASN A 148 16.05 -17.53 -9.15
CA ASN A 148 17.49 -17.50 -9.37
C ASN A 148 18.01 -16.10 -9.77
N LYS A 149 17.48 -15.04 -9.16
CA LYS A 149 17.85 -13.64 -9.43
C LYS A 149 18.55 -13.03 -8.23
N THR A 150 19.54 -12.20 -8.52
CA THR A 150 20.14 -11.32 -7.52
C THR A 150 19.12 -10.24 -7.10
N PRO A 151 19.06 -9.88 -5.82
CA PRO A 151 18.25 -8.73 -5.39
C PRO A 151 18.58 -7.47 -6.20
N PRO A 152 17.56 -6.73 -6.68
CA PRO A 152 17.81 -5.53 -7.46
C PRO A 152 18.42 -4.42 -6.59
N THR A 153 19.27 -3.58 -7.19
CA THR A 153 19.82 -2.37 -6.55
C THR A 153 18.89 -1.16 -6.65
N GLU A 154 17.98 -1.19 -7.62
CA GLU A 154 16.95 -0.18 -7.82
C GLU A 154 15.57 -0.83 -7.90
N PRO A 155 14.53 -0.22 -7.31
CA PRO A 155 13.19 -0.79 -7.31
C PRO A 155 12.56 -0.76 -8.70
N MET A 156 11.98 -1.88 -9.11
CA MET A 156 11.21 -1.97 -10.35
C MET A 156 9.76 -1.63 -10.07
N PHE A 157 9.34 -0.41 -10.38
CA PHE A 157 7.97 0.03 -10.25
C PHE A 157 7.12 -0.27 -11.48
N PHE A 158 5.87 -0.65 -11.24
CA PHE A 158 4.84 -0.80 -12.27
C PHE A 158 3.49 -0.38 -11.67
N THR A 159 2.44 -0.37 -12.48
CA THR A 159 1.12 0.11 -12.06
C THR A 159 0.03 -0.92 -12.34
N LYS A 160 -1.07 -0.82 -11.58
CA LYS A 160 -2.36 -1.45 -11.86
C LYS A 160 -3.39 -0.35 -12.12
N PHE A 161 -4.49 -0.70 -12.78
CA PHE A 161 -5.61 0.23 -12.98
C PHE A 161 -6.52 0.25 -11.75
N ALA A 162 -7.10 1.41 -11.45
CA ALA A 162 -8.08 1.51 -10.36
C ALA A 162 -9.32 0.63 -10.61
N SER A 163 -9.67 0.39 -11.88
CA SER A 163 -10.77 -0.48 -12.29
C SER A 163 -10.58 -1.95 -11.94
N CYS A 164 -9.34 -2.41 -11.67
CA CYS A 164 -9.12 -3.80 -11.27
C CYS A 164 -9.35 -4.06 -9.77
N ILE A 165 -9.65 -3.03 -8.97
CA ILE A 165 -9.90 -3.18 -7.53
C ILE A 165 -11.23 -3.88 -7.30
N VAL A 166 -11.23 -4.88 -6.43
CA VAL A 166 -12.40 -5.57 -5.89
C VAL A 166 -12.29 -5.74 -4.38
N GLY A 167 -13.41 -6.00 -3.73
CA GLY A 167 -13.50 -6.10 -2.27
C GLY A 167 -12.96 -7.42 -1.70
N PRO A 168 -12.98 -7.53 -0.37
CA PRO A 168 -12.36 -8.65 0.35
C PRO A 168 -13.03 -10.02 0.13
N SER A 169 -14.23 -10.03 -0.44
CA SER A 169 -14.99 -11.25 -0.74
C SER A 169 -15.60 -11.23 -2.15
N ASP A 170 -15.18 -10.31 -3.00
CA ASP A 170 -15.62 -10.28 -4.39
C ASP A 170 -14.83 -11.31 -5.22
N ASP A 171 -15.38 -11.69 -6.37
CA ASP A 171 -14.81 -12.72 -7.22
C ASP A 171 -13.60 -12.21 -8.04
N ILE A 172 -12.70 -13.13 -8.38
CA ILE A 172 -11.62 -12.94 -9.35
C ILE A 172 -12.06 -13.58 -10.68
N ILE A 173 -12.07 -12.83 -11.77
CA ILE A 173 -12.46 -13.32 -13.09
C ILE A 173 -11.29 -14.07 -13.74
N ALA A 174 -11.54 -15.32 -14.14
CA ALA A 174 -10.61 -16.08 -14.96
C ALA A 174 -10.80 -15.70 -16.43
N HIS A 175 -10.13 -14.62 -16.86
CA HIS A 175 -10.26 -14.07 -18.21
C HIS A 175 -9.90 -15.10 -19.30
N LYS A 176 -10.76 -15.23 -20.34
CA LYS A 176 -10.61 -16.20 -21.45
C LYS A 176 -9.31 -16.03 -22.26
N ILE A 177 -8.67 -14.87 -22.15
CA ILE A 177 -7.43 -14.55 -22.91
C ILE A 177 -6.16 -15.08 -22.26
N THR A 178 -6.25 -15.67 -21.05
CA THR A 178 -5.11 -16.23 -20.29
C THR A 178 -5.49 -17.50 -19.56
N ASP A 179 -4.56 -18.43 -19.49
CA ASP A 179 -4.63 -19.64 -18.66
C ASP A 179 -3.55 -19.66 -17.55
N GLN A 180 -2.84 -18.54 -17.36
CA GLN A 180 -1.72 -18.40 -16.43
C GLN A 180 -1.99 -17.35 -15.37
N ILE A 181 -3.17 -17.43 -14.73
CA ILE A 181 -3.54 -16.53 -13.62
C ILE A 181 -2.85 -17.02 -12.35
N ASP A 182 -2.11 -16.12 -11.70
CA ASP A 182 -1.28 -16.44 -10.54
C ASP A 182 -1.60 -15.50 -9.36
N TRP A 183 -1.34 -15.98 -8.16
CA TRP A 183 -1.53 -15.25 -6.89
C TRP A 183 -0.25 -14.56 -6.45
N GLU A 184 -0.40 -13.41 -5.78
CA GLU A 184 0.66 -12.65 -5.11
C GLU A 184 0.06 -11.91 -3.92
N VAL A 185 0.15 -12.47 -2.70
CA VAL A 185 -0.27 -11.74 -1.50
C VAL A 185 0.70 -10.62 -1.20
N GLU A 186 0.19 -9.41 -0.92
CA GLU A 186 0.99 -8.22 -0.69
C GLU A 186 0.46 -7.37 0.46
N LEU A 187 1.36 -6.68 1.14
CA LEU A 187 1.02 -5.56 2.01
C LEU A 187 0.70 -4.35 1.13
N ALA A 188 -0.51 -3.81 1.26
CA ALA A 188 -0.89 -2.55 0.64
C ALA A 188 -0.73 -1.40 1.63
N VAL A 189 -0.13 -0.31 1.17
CA VAL A 189 0.07 0.94 1.90
C VAL A 189 -0.81 2.01 1.29
N VAL A 190 -1.63 2.68 2.10
CA VAL A 190 -2.49 3.79 1.66
C VAL A 190 -1.86 5.10 2.07
N ILE A 191 -1.67 6.01 1.11
CA ILE A 191 -1.10 7.34 1.32
C ILE A 191 -2.12 8.24 2.01
N GLY A 192 -1.71 8.97 3.03
CA GLY A 192 -2.56 9.85 3.84
C GLY A 192 -2.36 11.33 3.58
N LYS A 193 -1.22 11.72 3.05
CA LYS A 193 -0.85 13.12 2.77
C LYS A 193 -0.17 13.22 1.43
N GLU A 194 -0.33 14.38 0.77
CA GLU A 194 0.42 14.65 -0.46
C GLU A 194 1.92 14.56 -0.22
N ALA A 195 2.60 13.70 -0.97
CA ALA A 195 4.04 13.45 -0.85
C ALA A 195 4.77 13.85 -2.14
N LYS A 196 5.61 14.87 -2.04
CA LYS A 196 6.47 15.37 -3.11
C LYS A 196 7.84 15.69 -2.52
N HIS A 197 8.91 15.17 -3.12
CA HIS A 197 10.29 15.35 -2.66
C HIS A 197 10.49 15.02 -1.16
N VAL A 198 9.90 13.91 -0.71
CA VAL A 198 9.91 13.49 0.69
C VAL A 198 11.24 12.82 1.03
N ALA A 199 11.87 13.27 2.13
CA ALA A 199 13.04 12.61 2.68
C ALA A 199 12.64 11.27 3.33
N ARG A 200 13.52 10.28 3.26
CA ARG A 200 13.25 8.92 3.75
C ARG A 200 12.84 8.90 5.23
N GLU A 201 13.50 9.71 6.04
CA GLU A 201 13.28 9.79 7.49
C GLU A 201 11.88 10.26 7.87
N SER A 202 11.20 10.99 6.98
CA SER A 202 9.83 11.50 7.18
C SER A 202 8.77 10.74 6.36
N ALA A 203 9.18 9.78 5.53
CA ALA A 203 8.29 9.13 4.57
C ALA A 203 7.10 8.42 5.24
N MET A 204 7.31 7.79 6.40
CA MET A 204 6.24 7.11 7.14
C MET A 204 5.17 8.05 7.71
N ASP A 205 5.44 9.35 7.80
CA ASP A 205 4.44 10.34 8.21
C ASP A 205 3.33 10.52 7.15
N TYR A 206 3.62 10.17 5.91
CA TYR A 206 2.70 10.28 4.77
C TYR A 206 1.78 9.09 4.62
N VAL A 207 1.98 8.02 5.38
CA VAL A 207 1.12 6.83 5.37
C VAL A 207 -0.15 7.09 6.19
N PHE A 208 -1.31 6.71 5.65
CA PHE A 208 -2.58 6.64 6.38
C PHE A 208 -2.74 5.32 7.11
N GLY A 209 -2.54 4.21 6.41
CA GLY A 209 -2.70 2.88 6.98
C GLY A 209 -2.35 1.78 5.99
N TYR A 210 -2.73 0.56 6.36
CA TYR A 210 -2.35 -0.67 5.67
C TYR A 210 -3.55 -1.59 5.48
N CYS A 211 -3.54 -2.38 4.40
CA CYS A 211 -4.50 -3.47 4.21
C CYS A 211 -3.86 -4.66 3.49
N VAL A 212 -4.59 -5.77 3.41
CA VAL A 212 -4.20 -6.93 2.62
C VAL A 212 -4.54 -6.67 1.15
N ALA A 213 -3.67 -7.09 0.24
CA ALA A 213 -3.89 -7.06 -1.20
C ALA A 213 -3.55 -8.40 -1.85
N GLN A 214 -4.11 -8.62 -3.04
CA GLN A 214 -3.62 -9.58 -4.03
C GLN A 214 -3.22 -8.83 -5.29
N ASP A 215 -1.98 -9.03 -5.75
CA ASP A 215 -1.51 -8.57 -7.05
C ASP A 215 -1.67 -9.71 -8.08
N ILE A 216 -2.95 -10.03 -8.39
CA ILE A 216 -3.26 -11.08 -9.35
C ILE A 216 -2.61 -10.78 -10.68
N SER A 217 -2.04 -11.83 -11.32
CA SER A 217 -1.14 -11.70 -12.46
C SER A 217 -1.48 -12.71 -13.55
N ALA A 218 -1.70 -12.24 -14.79
CA ALA A 218 -1.70 -13.09 -15.96
C ALA A 218 -0.26 -13.19 -16.51
N ARG A 219 0.44 -14.28 -16.21
CA ARG A 219 1.90 -14.40 -16.43
C ARG A 219 2.31 -14.34 -17.89
N ASP A 220 1.51 -14.95 -18.78
CA ASP A 220 1.72 -14.90 -20.22
C ASP A 220 1.63 -13.47 -20.79
N TRP A 221 0.68 -12.67 -20.30
CA TRP A 221 0.56 -11.25 -20.63
C TRP A 221 1.65 -10.40 -19.99
N GLN A 222 1.99 -10.67 -18.74
CA GLN A 222 3.04 -9.95 -18.02
C GLN A 222 4.40 -10.10 -18.70
N LYS A 223 4.72 -11.33 -19.17
CA LYS A 223 6.10 -11.66 -19.59
C LYS A 223 6.30 -11.70 -21.11
N VAL A 224 5.27 -12.05 -21.86
CA VAL A 224 5.41 -12.38 -23.29
C VAL A 224 4.48 -11.55 -24.17
N LYS A 225 3.16 -11.69 -24.00
CA LYS A 225 2.17 -11.18 -24.97
C LYS A 225 2.12 -9.65 -25.05
N ASN A 226 2.53 -8.92 -24.00
CA ASN A 226 2.53 -7.46 -23.96
C ASN A 226 3.94 -6.86 -24.10
N GLY A 227 4.84 -7.51 -24.84
CA GLY A 227 6.20 -7.01 -25.09
C GLY A 227 7.03 -6.81 -23.82
N GLY A 228 6.76 -7.58 -22.74
CA GLY A 228 7.41 -7.47 -21.43
C GLY A 228 6.90 -6.32 -20.55
N GLN A 229 5.86 -5.60 -20.98
CA GLN A 229 5.17 -4.60 -20.16
C GLN A 229 4.17 -5.26 -19.23
N PHE A 230 4.20 -4.91 -17.95
CA PHE A 230 3.38 -5.58 -16.93
C PHE A 230 1.91 -5.15 -16.93
N THR A 231 1.61 -3.96 -17.44
CA THR A 231 0.34 -3.26 -17.23
C THR A 231 -0.90 -4.10 -17.56
N ILE A 232 -0.93 -4.78 -18.72
CA ILE A 232 -2.09 -5.62 -19.09
C ILE A 232 -2.15 -6.86 -18.20
N GLY A 233 -1.03 -7.58 -18.01
CA GLY A 233 -1.00 -8.80 -17.19
C GLY A 233 -1.32 -8.57 -15.70
N LYS A 234 -1.18 -7.33 -15.23
CA LYS A 234 -1.42 -6.91 -13.84
C LYS A 234 -2.70 -6.10 -13.65
N GLY A 235 -3.25 -5.50 -14.72
CA GLY A 235 -4.36 -4.57 -14.66
C GLY A 235 -5.68 -5.07 -15.21
N MET A 236 -5.85 -6.39 -15.46
CA MET A 236 -7.13 -6.95 -15.87
C MET A 236 -8.18 -6.75 -14.78
N ASP A 237 -9.46 -6.68 -15.14
CA ASP A 237 -10.55 -6.49 -14.18
C ASP A 237 -10.47 -7.54 -13.06
N THR A 238 -10.77 -7.12 -11.84
CA THR A 238 -10.74 -7.93 -10.60
C THR A 238 -9.35 -8.38 -10.12
N PHE A 239 -8.26 -7.93 -10.75
CA PHE A 239 -6.90 -8.39 -10.42
C PHE A 239 -6.25 -7.65 -9.24
N CYS A 240 -7.03 -6.87 -8.46
CA CYS A 240 -6.55 -6.21 -7.25
C CYS A 240 -7.56 -6.32 -6.08
N PRO A 241 -7.81 -7.54 -5.56
CA PRO A 241 -8.54 -7.70 -4.31
C PRO A 241 -7.87 -6.92 -3.17
N LEU A 242 -8.64 -6.08 -2.44
CA LEU A 242 -8.18 -5.27 -1.32
C LEU A 242 -9.09 -5.44 -0.10
N GLY A 243 -8.53 -5.47 1.09
CA GLY A 243 -9.32 -5.49 2.31
C GLY A 243 -8.66 -6.13 3.52
N PRO A 244 -9.45 -6.60 4.50
CA PRO A 244 -10.88 -6.31 4.67
C PRO A 244 -11.15 -4.86 5.12
N ALA A 245 -10.12 -4.19 5.68
CA ALA A 245 -10.16 -2.84 6.20
C ALA A 245 -8.82 -2.15 5.98
N ILE A 246 -8.78 -0.82 5.92
CA ILE A 246 -7.55 -0.07 6.12
C ILE A 246 -7.34 0.08 7.62
N VAL A 247 -6.32 -0.59 8.14
CA VAL A 247 -5.88 -0.47 9.53
C VAL A 247 -4.99 0.77 9.63
N HIS A 248 -5.43 1.78 10.38
CA HIS A 248 -4.67 3.01 10.52
C HIS A 248 -3.28 2.74 11.10
N LYS A 249 -2.27 3.46 10.63
CA LYS A 249 -0.86 3.26 11.01
C LYS A 249 -0.61 3.27 12.52
N CYS A 250 -1.40 3.99 13.31
CA CYS A 250 -1.25 4.01 14.77
C CYS A 250 -1.55 2.66 15.46
N LEU A 251 -2.23 1.73 14.77
CA LEU A 251 -2.52 0.38 15.26
C LEU A 251 -1.50 -0.67 14.81
N VAL A 252 -0.55 -0.30 13.97
CA VAL A 252 0.47 -1.20 13.43
C VAL A 252 1.82 -0.77 13.97
N ALA A 253 2.32 -1.49 14.97
CA ALA A 253 3.55 -1.12 15.67
C ALA A 253 4.78 -1.09 14.74
N ASP A 254 4.90 -2.09 13.87
CA ASP A 254 5.94 -2.15 12.85
C ASP A 254 5.39 -2.84 11.58
N PRO A 255 5.15 -2.08 10.49
CA PRO A 255 4.67 -2.66 9.24
C PRO A 255 5.74 -3.49 8.51
N HIS A 256 6.98 -3.44 8.96
CA HIS A 256 8.09 -4.21 8.41
C HIS A 256 8.40 -5.48 9.23
N ASN A 257 7.46 -5.91 10.09
CA ASN A 257 7.59 -7.15 10.85
C ASN A 257 6.21 -7.82 11.04
N LEU A 258 5.53 -8.09 9.92
CA LEU A 258 4.22 -8.74 9.88
C LEU A 258 4.34 -10.07 9.15
N THR A 259 3.71 -11.13 9.66
CA THR A 259 3.56 -12.35 8.89
C THR A 259 2.57 -12.12 7.75
N ILE A 260 2.87 -12.69 6.58
CA ILE A 260 2.08 -12.60 5.36
C ILE A 260 1.91 -13.99 4.76
N LYS A 261 0.68 -14.38 4.43
CA LYS A 261 0.34 -15.73 3.99
C LYS A 261 -0.69 -15.73 2.86
N CYS A 262 -0.57 -16.70 1.96
CA CYS A 262 -1.58 -17.02 0.96
C CYS A 262 -1.84 -18.51 0.92
N SER A 263 -3.10 -18.93 0.82
CA SER A 263 -3.51 -20.27 0.53
C SER A 263 -4.47 -20.30 -0.66
N VAL A 264 -4.47 -21.41 -1.39
CA VAL A 264 -5.43 -21.71 -2.46
C VAL A 264 -6.10 -23.03 -2.10
N ASP A 265 -7.43 -23.03 -2.01
CA ASP A 265 -8.24 -24.18 -1.58
C ASP A 265 -7.76 -24.78 -0.24
N GLY A 266 -7.38 -23.91 0.70
CA GLY A 266 -6.85 -24.30 2.02
C GLY A 266 -5.41 -24.81 2.02
N VAL A 267 -4.77 -24.95 0.84
CA VAL A 267 -3.36 -25.38 0.73
C VAL A 267 -2.45 -24.15 0.78
N SER A 268 -1.53 -24.11 1.73
CA SER A 268 -0.56 -23.01 1.86
C SER A 268 0.30 -22.86 0.61
N LYS A 269 0.32 -21.67 0.04
CA LYS A 269 1.09 -21.34 -1.16
C LYS A 269 2.23 -20.37 -0.88
N GLN A 270 1.97 -19.32 -0.10
CA GLN A 270 3.00 -18.34 0.32
C GLN A 270 2.99 -18.22 1.84
N SER A 271 4.17 -18.08 2.41
CA SER A 271 4.37 -17.81 3.85
C SER A 271 5.68 -17.07 4.01
N GLY A 272 5.62 -15.83 4.50
CA GLY A 272 6.79 -14.95 4.66
C GLY A 272 6.57 -13.87 5.71
N SER A 273 7.47 -12.92 5.72
CA SER A 273 7.42 -11.76 6.62
C SER A 273 7.75 -10.48 5.87
N THR A 274 7.08 -9.38 6.19
CA THR A 274 7.44 -8.05 5.64
C THR A 274 8.83 -7.58 6.08
N SER A 275 9.48 -8.28 7.00
CA SER A 275 10.90 -8.05 7.35
C SER A 275 11.89 -8.45 6.24
N GLU A 276 11.42 -9.23 5.26
CA GLU A 276 12.20 -9.66 4.10
C GLU A 276 12.20 -8.65 2.94
N LEU A 277 11.45 -7.54 3.08
CA LEU A 277 11.42 -6.47 2.08
C LEU A 277 12.83 -5.93 1.79
N ILE A 278 13.21 -5.91 0.50
CA ILE A 278 14.47 -5.35 0.02
C ILE A 278 14.42 -3.83 0.08
N PHE A 279 13.38 -3.24 -0.50
CA PHE A 279 13.07 -1.82 -0.40
C PHE A 279 11.92 -1.64 0.60
N ARG A 280 12.19 -0.98 1.70
CA ARG A 280 11.21 -0.72 2.76
C ARG A 280 10.23 0.37 2.32
N ILE A 281 9.10 0.48 3.02
CA ILE A 281 8.03 1.44 2.70
C ILE A 281 8.55 2.88 2.69
N ASP A 282 9.39 3.25 3.66
CA ASP A 282 10.04 4.56 3.76
C ASP A 282 10.91 4.87 2.52
N ASP A 283 11.67 3.89 2.04
CA ASP A 283 12.49 4.00 0.84
C ASP A 283 11.64 4.12 -0.44
N MET A 284 10.58 3.31 -0.56
CA MET A 284 9.65 3.35 -1.69
C MET A 284 8.99 4.75 -1.82
N ILE A 285 8.42 5.27 -0.73
CA ILE A 285 7.76 6.59 -0.72
C ILE A 285 8.76 7.69 -1.05
N SER A 286 9.95 7.66 -0.45
CA SER A 286 11.00 8.64 -0.72
C SER A 286 11.38 8.67 -2.18
N ARG A 287 11.69 7.52 -2.79
CA ARG A 287 12.11 7.41 -4.21
C ARG A 287 10.99 7.84 -5.15
N LEU A 288 9.78 7.31 -4.99
CA LEU A 288 8.63 7.66 -5.83
C LEU A 288 8.33 9.16 -5.79
N SER A 289 8.37 9.77 -4.61
CA SER A 289 8.03 11.18 -4.43
C SER A 289 9.03 12.15 -5.08
N GLN A 290 10.21 11.70 -5.51
CA GLN A 290 11.16 12.55 -6.25
C GLN A 290 10.63 12.92 -7.65
N SER A 291 9.89 12.02 -8.29
CA SER A 291 9.42 12.20 -9.67
C SER A 291 7.89 12.19 -9.78
N ILE A 292 7.19 11.49 -8.89
CA ILE A 292 5.74 11.31 -8.91
C ILE A 292 5.15 11.89 -7.62
N THR A 293 4.23 12.84 -7.72
CA THR A 293 3.49 13.30 -6.53
C THR A 293 2.50 12.22 -6.11
N LEU A 294 2.70 11.67 -4.90
CA LEU A 294 1.73 10.76 -4.30
C LEU A 294 0.61 11.57 -3.64
N LYS A 295 -0.63 11.16 -3.83
CA LYS A 295 -1.83 11.85 -3.33
C LYS A 295 -2.48 11.06 -2.20
N PRO A 296 -3.22 11.72 -1.28
CA PRO A 296 -4.05 11.02 -0.31
C PRO A 296 -5.00 10.03 -1.00
N GLY A 297 -4.96 8.78 -0.56
CA GLY A 297 -5.73 7.69 -1.15
C GLY A 297 -4.99 6.90 -2.24
N ASP A 298 -3.78 7.29 -2.69
CA ASP A 298 -2.96 6.43 -3.53
C ASP A 298 -2.56 5.15 -2.79
N VAL A 299 -2.43 4.06 -3.52
CA VAL A 299 -2.11 2.73 -2.98
C VAL A 299 -0.75 2.28 -3.49
N LEU A 300 0.11 1.84 -2.57
CA LEU A 300 1.38 1.19 -2.90
C LEU A 300 1.29 -0.29 -2.54
N LEU A 301 1.56 -1.20 -3.48
CA LEU A 301 1.72 -2.63 -3.25
C LEU A 301 3.20 -2.93 -3.09
N THR A 302 3.57 -3.57 -1.96
CA THR A 302 4.97 -3.62 -1.50
C THR A 302 5.77 -4.81 -2.02
N GLY A 303 5.19 -5.61 -2.91
CA GLY A 303 5.79 -6.85 -3.39
C GLY A 303 5.29 -8.08 -2.62
N THR A 304 5.55 -9.24 -3.18
CA THR A 304 5.08 -10.53 -2.70
C THR A 304 6.23 -11.43 -2.22
N PRO A 305 6.04 -12.26 -1.16
CA PRO A 305 7.01 -13.27 -0.77
C PRO A 305 7.08 -14.43 -1.76
N ALA A 306 8.05 -15.32 -1.60
CA ALA A 306 8.19 -16.55 -2.37
C ALA A 306 6.94 -17.44 -2.32
N GLY A 307 6.80 -18.32 -3.32
CA GLY A 307 5.72 -19.30 -3.43
C GLY A 307 4.63 -18.96 -4.43
N VAL A 308 4.92 -18.05 -5.38
CA VAL A 308 4.02 -17.77 -6.50
C VAL A 308 3.88 -18.99 -7.41
N GLY A 309 2.73 -19.13 -8.06
CA GLY A 309 2.37 -20.34 -8.80
C GLY A 309 3.30 -20.64 -9.97
N MET A 310 3.72 -19.62 -10.73
CA MET A 310 4.57 -19.81 -11.90
C MET A 310 5.98 -20.38 -11.59
N HIS A 311 6.46 -20.23 -10.36
CA HIS A 311 7.78 -20.73 -9.96
C HIS A 311 7.72 -22.04 -9.17
N ARG A 312 6.53 -22.65 -9.04
CA ARG A 312 6.37 -23.99 -8.46
C ARG A 312 6.80 -25.07 -9.45
N SER A 313 7.06 -26.27 -8.97
CA SER A 313 7.45 -27.41 -9.82
C SER A 313 6.48 -28.58 -9.57
N PRO A 314 5.57 -28.87 -10.52
CA PRO A 314 5.29 -28.13 -11.76
C PRO A 314 4.63 -26.76 -11.48
N PRO A 315 4.63 -25.82 -12.45
CA PRO A 315 3.92 -24.54 -12.32
C PRO A 315 2.43 -24.73 -12.04
N GLU A 316 1.88 -23.88 -11.15
CA GLU A 316 0.47 -23.90 -10.75
C GLU A 316 -0.19 -22.56 -11.09
N PHE A 317 -1.43 -22.60 -11.59
CA PHE A 317 -2.20 -21.40 -11.91
C PHE A 317 -3.64 -21.54 -11.40
N LEU A 318 -4.25 -20.42 -11.07
CA LEU A 318 -5.63 -20.36 -10.64
C LEU A 318 -6.58 -20.83 -11.75
N ARG A 319 -7.61 -21.53 -11.34
CA ARG A 319 -8.69 -22.06 -12.19
C ARG A 319 -10.06 -21.68 -11.62
N VAL A 320 -11.06 -21.66 -12.47
CA VAL A 320 -12.46 -21.48 -12.04
C VAL A 320 -12.79 -22.47 -10.92
N GLY A 321 -13.34 -21.96 -9.83
CA GLY A 321 -13.69 -22.70 -8.63
C GLY A 321 -12.67 -22.57 -7.49
N ASN A 322 -11.40 -22.23 -7.75
CA ASN A 322 -10.42 -22.04 -6.68
C ASN A 322 -10.83 -20.90 -5.73
N VAL A 323 -10.46 -21.05 -4.48
CA VAL A 323 -10.64 -20.02 -3.43
C VAL A 323 -9.26 -19.57 -2.95
N VAL A 324 -8.98 -18.29 -3.11
CA VAL A 324 -7.72 -17.65 -2.68
C VAL A 324 -7.95 -16.95 -1.34
N GLU A 325 -7.22 -17.34 -0.32
CA GLU A 325 -7.22 -16.70 0.98
C GLU A 325 -5.88 -16.00 1.20
N SER A 326 -5.93 -14.72 1.59
CA SER A 326 -4.74 -13.91 1.85
C SER A 326 -4.85 -13.25 3.20
N GLU A 327 -3.83 -13.41 4.04
CA GLU A 327 -3.83 -12.94 5.41
C GLU A 327 -2.53 -12.22 5.75
N ILE A 328 -2.65 -11.08 6.44
CA ILE A 328 -1.52 -10.39 7.04
C ILE A 328 -1.82 -10.17 8.52
N GLN A 329 -0.84 -10.48 9.34
CA GLN A 329 -0.90 -10.33 10.79
C GLN A 329 -1.44 -8.95 11.19
N ASN A 330 -2.44 -8.92 12.07
CA ASN A 330 -3.10 -7.72 12.58
C ASN A 330 -3.87 -6.88 11.54
N LEU A 331 -3.82 -7.21 10.26
CA LEU A 331 -4.59 -6.51 9.21
C LEU A 331 -5.88 -7.24 8.86
N GLY A 332 -5.90 -8.56 8.98
CA GLY A 332 -7.05 -9.41 8.66
C GLY A 332 -6.82 -10.31 7.47
N LYS A 333 -7.92 -10.84 6.93
CA LYS A 333 -7.94 -11.80 5.83
C LYS A 333 -8.94 -11.39 4.75
N ILE A 334 -8.59 -11.60 3.49
CA ILE A 334 -9.50 -11.54 2.33
C ILE A 334 -9.65 -12.94 1.75
N THR A 335 -10.82 -13.23 1.17
CA THR A 335 -11.15 -14.52 0.59
C THR A 335 -11.88 -14.31 -0.72
N ASN A 336 -11.26 -14.65 -1.83
CA ASN A 336 -11.77 -14.37 -3.16
C ASN A 336 -11.90 -15.66 -3.96
N LYS A 337 -13.06 -15.90 -4.58
CA LYS A 337 -13.31 -17.06 -5.42
C LYS A 337 -13.00 -16.73 -6.87
N VAL A 338 -12.39 -17.68 -7.58
CA VAL A 338 -12.16 -17.56 -9.02
C VAL A 338 -13.39 -18.02 -9.79
N VAL A 339 -13.93 -17.18 -10.66
CA VAL A 339 -15.11 -17.43 -11.46
C VAL A 339 -14.82 -17.35 -12.96
N ALA A 340 -15.69 -17.92 -13.77
CA ALA A 340 -15.57 -17.83 -15.23
C ALA A 340 -15.81 -16.40 -15.73
N ASP A 341 -15.16 -16.06 -16.82
CA ASP A 341 -15.42 -14.87 -17.63
C ASP A 341 -16.65 -15.14 -18.51
N ASN A 342 -17.78 -14.56 -18.16
CA ASN A 342 -19.08 -14.79 -18.81
C ASN A 342 -19.24 -14.00 -20.11
#